data_3e37597afe73ebe843c8b8d1a677bac3
#
_entry.id   3e37597afe73ebe843c8b8d1a677bac3
#
_cell.length_a   1.000
_cell.length_b   1.000
_cell.length_c   1.000
_cell.angle_alpha   90.00
_cell.angle_beta   90.00
_cell.angle_gamma   90.00
#
_symmetry.space_group_name_H-M   'P 1'
#
loop_
_entity.id
_entity.type
_entity.pdbx_description
1 polymer ?
#
loop_
_entity_poly.entity_id
_entity_poly.type
_entity_poly.pdbx_seq_one_letter_code
_entity_poly.pdbx_strand_id
1 'polypeptide(L)'
;MKVGLISDTHGRLRPEVFDRFGDVQHILHAGDVGTLDVLIELEAIAPVTAVWGNTDGFQLRSRLPETAEVELQGRRILVVHGHQLGSPTALGLVAEYPGFDVIVYGHTHRARVERVEGVLVANPGAAGPSRFGLGPSVAVLTLSTAGAEVSVLPL
;
A
#
# COMPACT_ATOMS: atom_id res chain seq x y z
N MET A 1 -15.46 7.04 -1.50
CA MET A 1 -14.77 5.86 -2.08
C MET A 1 -13.82 5.28 -1.06
N LYS A 2 -13.86 3.97 -0.88
CA LYS A 2 -12.94 3.26 0.00
C LYS A 2 -11.91 2.49 -0.83
N VAL A 3 -10.64 2.62 -0.46
CA VAL A 3 -9.50 2.00 -1.14
C VAL A 3 -8.72 1.18 -0.12
N GLY A 4 -8.53 -0.10 -0.41
CA GLY A 4 -7.72 -0.98 0.44
C GLY A 4 -6.23 -0.70 0.22
N LEU A 5 -5.49 -0.57 1.30
CA LEU A 5 -4.03 -0.41 1.28
C LEU A 5 -3.40 -1.65 1.93
N ILE A 6 -2.49 -2.28 1.21
CA ILE A 6 -1.82 -3.50 1.66
C ILE A 6 -0.37 -3.49 1.21
N SER A 7 0.52 -4.08 1.98
CA SER A 7 1.94 -4.18 1.65
C SER A 7 2.59 -5.36 2.35
N ASP A 8 3.75 -5.77 1.82
CA ASP A 8 4.62 -6.75 2.47
C ASP A 8 3.90 -8.04 2.84
N THR A 9 3.18 -8.60 1.87
CA THR A 9 2.47 -9.87 2.01
C THR A 9 3.41 -11.07 1.98
N HIS A 10 4.53 -10.95 1.27
CA HIS A 10 5.55 -11.99 1.16
C HIS A 10 4.97 -13.38 0.81
N GLY A 11 4.03 -13.40 -0.14
CA GLY A 11 3.44 -14.63 -0.65
C GLY A 11 2.29 -15.20 0.17
N ARG A 12 1.88 -14.50 1.23
CA ARG A 12 0.79 -14.95 2.09
C ARG A 12 -0.28 -13.88 2.22
N LEU A 13 -1.51 -14.23 1.86
CA LEU A 13 -2.68 -13.38 2.10
C LEU A 13 -3.50 -13.98 3.24
N ARG A 14 -3.59 -13.25 4.34
CA ARG A 14 -4.37 -13.69 5.50
C ARG A 14 -5.87 -13.61 5.19
N PRO A 15 -6.67 -14.61 5.60
CA PRO A 15 -8.11 -14.62 5.34
C PRO A 15 -8.84 -13.38 5.87
N GLU A 16 -8.37 -12.77 6.95
CA GLU A 16 -8.96 -11.58 7.56
C GLU A 16 -8.95 -10.37 6.61
N VAL A 17 -8.07 -10.36 5.60
CA VAL A 17 -8.05 -9.30 4.60
C VAL A 17 -9.38 -9.21 3.86
N PHE A 18 -10.01 -10.34 3.57
CA PHE A 18 -11.31 -10.37 2.89
C PHE A 18 -12.40 -9.66 3.69
N ASP A 19 -12.37 -9.80 5.02
CA ASP A 19 -13.31 -9.10 5.90
C ASP A 19 -13.00 -7.61 5.97
N ARG A 20 -11.72 -7.26 6.10
CA ARG A 20 -11.30 -5.85 6.22
C ARG A 20 -11.55 -5.07 4.93
N PHE A 21 -11.46 -5.72 3.78
CA PHE A 21 -11.65 -5.12 2.46
C PHE A 21 -13.02 -5.38 1.85
N GLY A 22 -14.01 -5.77 2.68
CA GLY A 22 -15.32 -6.19 2.18
C GLY A 22 -16.08 -5.14 1.36
N ASP A 23 -15.81 -3.87 1.57
CA ASP A 23 -16.48 -2.76 0.89
C ASP A 23 -15.54 -1.83 0.12
N VAL A 24 -14.27 -2.22 -0.08
CA VAL A 24 -13.36 -1.39 -0.88
C VAL A 24 -13.67 -1.52 -2.37
N GLN A 25 -13.41 -0.46 -3.09
CA GLN A 25 -13.68 -0.35 -4.53
C GLN A 25 -12.41 -0.44 -5.38
N HIS A 26 -11.25 -0.33 -4.74
CA HIS A 26 -9.93 -0.46 -5.36
C HIS A 26 -8.93 -0.89 -4.30
N ILE A 27 -7.84 -1.55 -4.70
CA ILE A 27 -6.79 -1.98 -3.79
C ILE A 27 -5.45 -1.49 -4.32
N LEU A 28 -4.61 -0.94 -3.43
CA LEU A 28 -3.25 -0.54 -3.72
C LEU A 28 -2.30 -1.43 -2.92
N HIS A 29 -1.39 -2.13 -3.62
CA HIS A 29 -0.38 -2.97 -3.00
C HIS A 29 1.01 -2.34 -3.16
N ALA A 30 1.64 -2.02 -2.07
CA ALA A 30 2.90 -1.26 -2.04
C ALA A 30 4.17 -2.13 -2.08
N GLY A 31 4.09 -3.34 -2.63
CA GLY A 31 5.29 -4.14 -2.93
C GLY A 31 5.62 -5.22 -1.90
N ASP A 32 6.66 -5.99 -2.20
CA ASP A 32 6.99 -7.24 -1.52
C ASP A 32 5.78 -8.17 -1.49
N VAL A 33 5.23 -8.36 -2.67
CA VAL A 33 4.02 -9.18 -2.89
C VAL A 33 4.32 -10.64 -2.61
N GLY A 34 5.43 -11.14 -3.12
CA GLY A 34 5.92 -12.49 -2.92
C GLY A 34 5.53 -13.44 -4.03
N THR A 35 4.24 -13.58 -4.34
CA THR A 35 3.74 -14.45 -5.41
C THR A 35 2.59 -13.77 -6.15
N LEU A 36 2.39 -14.17 -7.42
CA LEU A 36 1.25 -13.70 -8.21
C LEU A 36 -0.09 -14.11 -7.60
N ASP A 37 -0.14 -15.23 -6.89
CA ASP A 37 -1.38 -15.70 -6.28
C ASP A 37 -1.99 -14.67 -5.31
N VAL A 38 -1.16 -13.91 -4.60
CA VAL A 38 -1.64 -12.84 -3.73
C VAL A 38 -2.45 -11.81 -4.53
N LEU A 39 -1.95 -11.40 -5.70
CA LEU A 39 -2.65 -10.43 -6.54
C LEU A 39 -3.95 -11.00 -7.10
N ILE A 40 -3.93 -12.27 -7.52
CA ILE A 40 -5.13 -12.96 -8.02
C ILE A 40 -6.21 -13.02 -6.94
N GLU A 41 -5.84 -13.37 -5.72
CA GLU A 41 -6.77 -13.39 -4.58
C GLU A 41 -7.34 -12.01 -4.27
N LEU A 42 -6.50 -10.97 -4.27
CA LEU A 42 -6.95 -9.60 -4.05
C LEU A 42 -7.91 -9.13 -5.16
N GLU A 43 -7.66 -9.51 -6.41
CA GLU A 43 -8.54 -9.16 -7.53
C GLU A 43 -9.94 -9.75 -7.41
N ALA A 44 -10.12 -10.80 -6.61
CA ALA A 44 -11.45 -11.32 -6.30
C ALA A 44 -12.26 -10.34 -5.43
N ILE A 45 -11.60 -9.39 -4.77
CA ILE A 45 -12.27 -8.37 -3.95
C ILE A 45 -12.56 -7.12 -4.77
N ALA A 46 -11.53 -6.55 -5.42
CA ALA A 46 -11.62 -5.31 -6.17
C ALA A 46 -10.42 -5.19 -7.13
N PRO A 47 -10.46 -4.27 -8.12
CA PRO A 47 -9.31 -4.01 -8.98
C PRO A 47 -8.07 -3.65 -8.16
N VAL A 48 -6.90 -4.16 -8.58
CA VAL A 48 -5.63 -3.98 -7.86
C VAL A 48 -4.65 -3.19 -8.71
N THR A 49 -4.03 -2.18 -8.11
CA THR A 49 -2.82 -1.52 -8.61
C THR A 49 -1.68 -1.91 -7.68
N ALA A 50 -0.61 -2.47 -8.20
CA ALA A 50 0.50 -2.96 -7.40
C ALA A 50 1.84 -2.52 -7.98
N VAL A 51 2.84 -2.43 -7.11
CA VAL A 51 4.24 -2.23 -7.47
C VAL A 51 5.06 -3.41 -6.94
N TRP A 52 6.26 -3.63 -7.49
CA TRP A 52 7.16 -4.62 -6.91
C TRP A 52 8.01 -3.99 -5.79
N GLY A 53 8.43 -4.82 -4.86
CA GLY A 53 9.33 -4.42 -3.79
C GLY A 53 10.69 -5.11 -3.93
N ASN A 54 11.64 -4.77 -3.04
CA ASN A 54 13.02 -5.22 -3.15
C ASN A 54 13.21 -6.74 -3.02
N THR A 55 12.26 -7.45 -2.41
CA THR A 55 12.34 -8.92 -2.29
C THR A 55 11.63 -9.64 -3.44
N ASP A 56 10.87 -8.94 -4.26
CA ASP A 56 10.16 -9.55 -5.38
C ASP A 56 11.11 -9.97 -6.51
N GLY A 57 10.88 -11.17 -7.04
CA GLY A 57 11.71 -11.75 -8.09
C GLY A 57 11.27 -11.35 -9.49
N PHE A 58 11.90 -11.97 -10.48
CA PHE A 58 11.72 -11.68 -11.90
C PHE A 58 10.26 -11.76 -12.34
N GLN A 59 9.51 -12.76 -11.90
CA GLN A 59 8.13 -12.96 -12.33
C GLN A 59 7.24 -11.76 -11.99
N LEU A 60 7.38 -11.22 -10.77
CA LEU A 60 6.64 -10.04 -10.33
C LEU A 60 7.20 -8.77 -10.96
N ARG A 61 8.52 -8.61 -11.00
CA ARG A 61 9.15 -7.41 -11.58
C ARG A 61 8.87 -7.25 -13.06
N SER A 62 8.70 -8.35 -13.80
CA SER A 62 8.35 -8.28 -15.23
C SER A 62 6.90 -7.87 -15.49
N ARG A 63 6.02 -7.97 -14.50
CA ARG A 63 4.60 -7.69 -14.61
C ARG A 63 4.15 -6.42 -13.91
N LEU A 64 4.89 -5.98 -12.90
CA LEU A 64 4.54 -4.81 -12.09
C LEU A 64 5.55 -3.70 -12.32
N PRO A 65 5.11 -2.43 -12.27
CA PRO A 65 6.03 -1.30 -12.27
C PRO A 65 6.73 -1.16 -10.92
N GLU A 66 7.82 -0.39 -10.91
CA GLU A 66 8.51 0.00 -9.68
C GLU A 66 7.70 1.02 -8.87
N THR A 67 7.06 1.96 -9.57
CA THR A 67 6.14 2.95 -9.00
C THR A 67 4.88 3.00 -9.85
N ALA A 68 3.75 3.32 -9.24
CA ALA A 68 2.49 3.46 -9.95
C ALA A 68 1.75 4.73 -9.50
N GLU A 69 1.15 5.41 -10.47
CA GLU A 69 0.28 6.55 -10.20
C GLU A 69 -1.15 6.16 -10.53
N VAL A 70 -2.07 6.52 -9.66
CA VAL A 70 -3.51 6.40 -9.93
C VAL A 70 -4.19 7.70 -9.57
N GLU A 71 -5.26 8.02 -10.28
CA GLU A 71 -6.13 9.14 -9.94
C GLU A 71 -7.49 8.58 -9.53
N LEU A 72 -7.87 8.82 -8.29
CA LEU A 72 -9.12 8.36 -7.72
C LEU A 72 -9.82 9.54 -7.05
N GLN A 73 -11.06 9.79 -7.41
CA GLN A 73 -11.85 10.90 -6.87
C GLN A 73 -11.13 12.25 -6.98
N GLY A 74 -10.47 12.47 -8.11
CA GLY A 74 -9.75 13.73 -8.39
C GLY A 74 -8.43 13.88 -7.61
N ARG A 75 -7.96 12.86 -6.92
CA ARG A 75 -6.69 12.89 -6.17
C ARG A 75 -5.63 12.05 -6.83
N ARG A 76 -4.43 12.61 -6.90
CA ARG A 76 -3.25 11.91 -7.43
C ARG A 76 -2.61 11.11 -6.31
N ILE A 77 -2.51 9.81 -6.52
CA ILE A 77 -1.98 8.87 -5.53
C ILE A 77 -0.76 8.16 -6.12
N LEU A 78 0.34 8.17 -5.39
CA LEU A 78 1.54 7.41 -5.72
C LEU A 78 1.57 6.15 -4.86
N VAL A 79 1.91 5.03 -5.50
CA VAL A 79 2.24 3.78 -4.81
C VAL A 79 3.70 3.47 -5.07
N VAL A 80 4.48 3.26 -4.02
CA VAL A 80 5.91 2.97 -4.10
C VAL A 80 6.28 2.08 -2.91
N HIS A 81 7.20 1.13 -3.10
CA HIS A 81 7.58 0.27 -1.97
C HIS A 81 8.37 1.06 -0.90
N GLY A 82 9.28 1.91 -1.32
CA GLY A 82 10.05 2.76 -0.42
C GLY A 82 11.50 2.31 -0.22
N HIS A 83 11.86 1.11 -0.69
CA HIS A 83 13.25 0.62 -0.62
C HIS A 83 14.24 1.52 -1.37
N GLN A 84 13.75 2.30 -2.35
CA GLN A 84 14.55 3.26 -3.11
C GLN A 84 15.23 4.31 -2.22
N LEU A 85 14.63 4.62 -1.08
CA LEU A 85 15.17 5.56 -0.10
C LEU A 85 15.96 4.87 1.02
N GLY A 86 16.15 3.56 0.94
CA GLY A 86 16.74 2.77 2.02
C GLY A 86 15.79 2.64 3.19
N SER A 87 15.77 3.63 4.07
CA SER A 87 14.80 3.73 5.20
C SER A 87 13.82 4.87 4.91
N PRO A 88 12.68 4.58 4.27
CA PRO A 88 11.77 5.62 3.85
C PRO A 88 11.11 6.32 5.04
N THR A 89 11.03 7.65 4.91
CA THR A 89 10.29 8.51 5.83
C THR A 89 9.24 9.29 5.04
N ALA A 90 8.22 9.79 5.71
CA ALA A 90 7.20 10.61 5.05
C ALA A 90 7.82 11.84 4.40
N LEU A 91 8.68 12.56 5.10
CA LEU A 91 9.36 13.74 4.58
C LEU A 91 10.23 13.40 3.36
N GLY A 92 10.99 12.31 3.43
CA GLY A 92 11.83 11.87 2.32
C GLY A 92 11.03 11.48 1.08
N LEU A 93 9.89 10.81 1.27
CA LEU A 93 9.01 10.42 0.16
C LEU A 93 8.37 11.62 -0.51
N VAL A 94 7.92 12.61 0.25
CA VAL A 94 7.34 13.84 -0.30
C VAL A 94 8.38 14.64 -1.07
N ALA A 95 9.63 14.68 -0.60
CA ALA A 95 10.73 15.36 -1.28
C ALA A 95 11.12 14.66 -2.59
N GLU A 96 11.19 13.34 -2.59
CA GLU A 96 11.58 12.54 -3.77
C GLU A 96 10.48 12.48 -4.82
N TYR A 97 9.21 12.46 -4.40
CA TYR A 97 8.05 12.31 -5.29
C TYR A 97 7.08 13.47 -5.09
N PRO A 98 7.38 14.66 -5.64
CA PRO A 98 6.53 15.84 -5.47
C PRO A 98 5.26 15.77 -6.31
N GLY A 99 4.22 16.48 -5.88
CA GLY A 99 3.01 16.69 -6.66
C GLY A 99 1.89 15.68 -6.46
N PHE A 100 1.98 14.84 -5.43
CA PHE A 100 0.91 13.90 -5.09
C PHE A 100 0.08 14.38 -3.91
N ASP A 101 -1.18 13.95 -3.88
CA ASP A 101 -2.07 14.20 -2.75
C ASP A 101 -1.91 13.13 -1.69
N VAL A 102 -1.64 11.89 -2.11
CA VAL A 102 -1.45 10.73 -1.24
C VAL A 102 -0.26 9.91 -1.73
N ILE A 103 0.57 9.46 -0.81
CA ILE A 103 1.65 8.50 -1.08
C ILE A 103 1.44 7.28 -0.20
N VAL A 104 1.41 6.09 -0.82
CA VAL A 104 1.28 4.81 -0.14
C VAL A 104 2.59 4.05 -0.29
N TYR A 105 3.15 3.59 0.81
CA TYR A 105 4.44 2.89 0.81
C TYR A 105 4.45 1.72 1.79
N GLY A 106 5.51 0.92 1.77
CA GLY A 106 5.70 -0.22 2.64
C GLY A 106 7.14 -0.30 3.15
N HIS A 107 7.76 -1.44 3.01
CA HIS A 107 9.17 -1.73 3.30
C HIS A 107 9.52 -1.79 4.79
N THR A 108 9.11 -0.84 5.60
CA THR A 108 9.47 -0.76 7.03
C THR A 108 8.72 -1.76 7.90
N HIS A 109 7.62 -2.35 7.39
CA HIS A 109 6.69 -3.21 8.12
C HIS A 109 5.98 -2.51 9.30
N ARG A 110 6.05 -1.17 9.35
CA ARG A 110 5.45 -0.37 10.43
C ARG A 110 4.28 0.44 9.89
N ALA A 111 3.09 0.19 10.42
CA ALA A 111 1.93 0.99 10.09
C ALA A 111 2.14 2.44 10.55
N ARG A 112 1.92 3.38 9.64
CA ARG A 112 2.15 4.78 9.93
C ARG A 112 1.31 5.67 9.00
N VAL A 113 0.67 6.67 9.56
CA VAL A 113 -0.12 7.65 8.82
C VAL A 113 0.31 9.04 9.24
N GLU A 114 0.78 9.85 8.29
CA GLU A 114 1.30 11.18 8.56
C GLU A 114 0.84 12.15 7.47
N ARG A 115 0.75 13.43 7.83
CA ARG A 115 0.58 14.51 6.85
C ARG A 115 1.85 15.36 6.85
N VAL A 116 2.44 15.52 5.68
CA VAL A 116 3.65 16.30 5.47
C VAL A 116 3.41 17.23 4.29
N GLU A 117 3.49 18.53 4.52
CA GLU A 117 3.30 19.55 3.47
C GLU A 117 1.99 19.38 2.69
N GLY A 118 0.93 19.00 3.39
CA GLY A 118 -0.38 18.77 2.79
C GLY A 118 -0.56 17.40 2.12
N VAL A 119 0.49 16.58 2.08
CA VAL A 119 0.42 15.23 1.50
C VAL A 119 0.13 14.19 2.57
N LEU A 120 -0.85 13.34 2.32
CA LEU A 120 -1.16 12.20 3.19
C LEU A 120 -0.23 11.03 2.83
N VAL A 121 0.62 10.63 3.77
CA VAL A 121 1.61 9.57 3.56
C VAL A 121 1.26 8.40 4.48
N ALA A 122 1.01 7.23 3.90
CA ALA A 122 0.50 6.09 4.63
C ALA A 122 1.30 4.81 4.33
N ASN A 123 1.69 4.13 5.40
CA ASN A 123 2.17 2.77 5.36
C ASN A 123 1.13 1.89 6.07
N PRO A 124 0.52 0.91 5.37
CA PRO A 124 -0.51 0.08 6.00
C PRO A 124 0.06 -0.96 6.99
N GLY A 125 1.37 -1.03 7.12
CA GLY A 125 2.04 -2.10 7.85
C GLY A 125 2.23 -3.35 6.98
N ALA A 126 2.84 -4.38 7.52
CA ALA A 126 3.02 -5.64 6.81
C ALA A 126 1.79 -6.54 7.00
N ALA A 127 1.21 -7.01 5.91
CA ALA A 127 0.03 -7.89 5.96
C ALA A 127 0.41 -9.38 6.02
N GLY A 128 1.66 -9.71 5.73
CA GLY A 128 2.18 -11.06 5.73
C GLY A 128 2.76 -11.49 7.08
N PRO A 129 3.94 -12.13 7.08
CA PRO A 129 4.57 -12.59 8.30
C PRO A 129 4.86 -11.45 9.27
N SER A 130 4.60 -11.68 10.56
CA SER A 130 4.94 -10.73 11.63
C SER A 130 6.45 -10.63 11.78
N ARG A 131 6.97 -9.41 11.90
CA ARG A 131 8.38 -9.13 12.16
C ARG A 131 8.50 -8.04 13.22
N PHE A 132 9.61 -8.03 13.95
CA PHE A 132 9.92 -6.99 14.94
C PHE A 132 8.87 -6.87 16.05
N GLY A 133 8.16 -7.95 16.37
CA GLY A 133 7.08 -7.91 17.36
C GLY A 133 5.86 -7.11 16.95
N LEU A 134 5.78 -6.68 15.68
CA LEU A 134 4.64 -5.95 15.13
C LEU A 134 3.58 -6.91 14.63
N GLY A 135 2.33 -6.68 14.98
CA GLY A 135 1.20 -7.44 14.43
C GLY A 135 0.95 -7.10 12.96
N PRO A 136 0.37 -8.03 12.20
CA PRO A 136 0.02 -7.76 10.81
C PRO A 136 -1.13 -6.76 10.73
N SER A 137 -1.13 -5.97 9.65
CA SER A 137 -2.15 -4.96 9.43
C SER A 137 -2.35 -4.65 7.94
N VAL A 138 -3.50 -4.07 7.65
CA VAL A 138 -3.83 -3.40 6.39
C VAL A 138 -4.37 -2.02 6.75
N ALA A 139 -4.76 -1.25 5.74
CA ALA A 139 -5.41 0.03 5.99
C ALA A 139 -6.51 0.28 4.96
N VAL A 140 -7.41 1.20 5.27
CA VAL A 140 -8.43 1.68 4.34
C VAL A 140 -8.27 3.17 4.19
N LEU A 141 -8.11 3.62 2.95
CA LEU A 141 -8.11 5.02 2.56
C LEU A 141 -9.53 5.39 2.16
N THR A 142 -10.09 6.37 2.83
CA THR A 142 -11.42 6.91 2.51
C THR A 142 -11.27 8.24 1.80
N LEU A 143 -11.76 8.32 0.57
CA LEU A 143 -11.75 9.52 -0.26
C LEU A 143 -13.16 10.09 -0.34
N SER A 144 -13.29 11.38 -0.03
CA SER A 144 -14.53 12.12 -0.14
C SER A 144 -14.28 13.53 -0.62
N THR A 145 -15.33 14.31 -0.85
CA THR A 145 -15.20 15.73 -1.17
C THR A 145 -14.57 16.52 -0.03
N ALA A 146 -14.73 16.03 1.22
CA ALA A 146 -14.17 16.67 2.42
C ALA A 146 -12.67 16.40 2.61
N GLY A 147 -12.13 15.34 2.01
CA GLY A 147 -10.71 15.04 2.19
C GLY A 147 -10.37 13.57 1.98
N ALA A 148 -9.17 13.22 2.41
CA ALA A 148 -8.64 11.85 2.40
C ALA A 148 -8.21 11.48 3.82
N GLU A 149 -8.62 10.29 4.27
CA GLU A 149 -8.29 9.78 5.60
C GLU A 149 -7.90 8.31 5.51
N VAL A 150 -6.99 7.88 6.37
CA VAL A 150 -6.52 6.49 6.43
C VAL A 150 -6.77 5.94 7.83
N SER A 151 -7.37 4.74 7.87
CA SER A 151 -7.54 3.96 9.09
C SER A 151 -6.75 2.67 8.98
N VAL A 152 -5.87 2.41 9.94
CA VAL A 152 -5.10 1.17 10.02
C VAL A 152 -5.93 0.12 10.74
N LEU A 153 -5.99 -1.08 10.16
CA LEU A 153 -6.82 -2.19 10.66
C LEU A 153 -5.92 -3.38 10.97
N PRO A 154 -5.81 -3.80 12.23
CA PRO A 154 -5.11 -5.04 12.57
C PRO A 154 -5.76 -6.27 11.93
N LEU A 155 -4.93 -7.21 11.60
CA LEU A 155 -5.36 -8.52 11.08
C LEU A 155 -5.34 -9.61 12.15
#